data_a31c39f17bd3b73a353408433b985863
#
_entry.id   a31c39f17bd3b73a353408433b985863
#
_cell.length_a   1.000
_cell.length_b   1.000
_cell.length_c   1.000
_cell.angle_alpha   90.00
_cell.angle_beta   90.00
_cell.angle_gamma   90.00
#
_symmetry.space_group_name_H-M   'P 1'
#
loop_
_entity.id
_entity.type
_entity.pdbx_description
1 polymer ?
#
loop_
_entity_poly.entity_id
_entity_poly.type
_entity_poly.pdbx_seq_one_letter_code
_entity_poly.pdbx_strand_id
1 'polypeptide(L)'
;MTPQVAMTFPLLVGTDGTKKMSQSFDNYISITDTPENIYGKVMSIPDEVMWEYFTMLTDLDLLEIAEFKKSIQEKGENPFNTKKLLGKLIVSELYSDNEARSAETSFQNITINKNTPDDLQIFTIDKTDQVHLPKILTENGITKSNSEARRLIESGSFKINDEKYTELDVNIDKILNKTLQLGKRTFFTLN
;
A
#
# COMPACT_ATOMS: atom_id res chain seq x y z
N MET A 1 53.77 -5.16 -19.94
CA MET A 1 52.61 -4.83 -19.10
C MET A 1 51.79 -6.09 -18.92
N THR A 2 51.38 -6.42 -17.70
CA THR A 2 50.49 -7.55 -17.44
C THR A 2 49.08 -7.14 -17.91
N PRO A 3 48.35 -7.95 -18.66
CA PRO A 3 46.98 -7.63 -19.08
C PRO A 3 46.07 -7.51 -17.86
N GLN A 4 45.18 -6.51 -17.89
CA GLN A 4 44.12 -6.34 -16.88
C GLN A 4 42.88 -7.15 -17.25
N VAL A 5 42.15 -7.60 -16.24
CA VAL A 5 40.86 -8.25 -16.40
C VAL A 5 39.77 -7.22 -16.17
N ALA A 6 38.84 -7.09 -17.13
CA ALA A 6 37.65 -6.26 -16.99
C ALA A 6 36.44 -7.17 -16.68
N MET A 7 35.72 -6.84 -15.59
CA MET A 7 34.46 -7.48 -15.25
C MET A 7 33.35 -6.44 -15.37
N THR A 8 32.32 -6.74 -16.14
CA THR A 8 31.20 -5.83 -16.38
C THR A 8 29.88 -6.46 -15.94
N PHE A 9 28.98 -5.63 -15.42
CA PHE A 9 27.62 -6.00 -15.06
C PHE A 9 26.62 -5.15 -15.83
N PRO A 10 25.36 -5.60 -16.02
CA PRO A 10 24.30 -4.77 -16.54
C PRO A 10 24.11 -3.50 -15.66
N LEU A 11 23.64 -2.42 -16.28
CA LEU A 11 23.32 -1.20 -15.54
C LEU A 11 21.92 -1.33 -14.92
N LEU A 12 21.82 -1.15 -13.61
CA LEU A 12 20.53 -1.14 -12.93
C LEU A 12 19.79 0.17 -13.23
N VAL A 13 18.51 0.08 -13.58
CA VAL A 13 17.63 1.23 -13.78
C VAL A 13 17.28 1.85 -12.41
N GLY A 14 17.25 3.17 -12.32
CA GLY A 14 16.92 3.89 -11.08
C GLY A 14 15.43 3.82 -10.73
N THR A 15 15.09 4.40 -9.59
CA THR A 15 13.70 4.42 -9.07
C THR A 15 12.73 5.20 -9.98
N ASP A 16 13.25 6.03 -10.89
CA ASP A 16 12.49 6.74 -11.92
C ASP A 16 12.02 5.83 -13.09
N GLY A 17 12.52 4.60 -13.15
CA GLY A 17 12.14 3.61 -14.15
C GLY A 17 12.68 3.83 -15.55
N THR A 18 13.57 4.81 -15.78
CA THR A 18 14.01 5.20 -17.13
C THR A 18 15.51 5.37 -17.26
N LYS A 19 16.14 6.04 -16.31
CA LYS A 19 17.57 6.33 -16.32
C LYS A 19 18.34 5.29 -15.50
N LYS A 20 19.61 5.09 -15.81
CA LYS A 20 20.48 4.30 -14.95
C LYS A 20 20.46 4.85 -13.52
N MET A 21 20.53 3.96 -12.55
CA MET A 21 20.65 4.35 -11.14
C MET A 21 21.93 5.18 -10.92
N SER A 22 21.77 6.36 -10.31
CA SER A 22 22.91 7.26 -10.05
C SER A 22 22.55 8.28 -8.97
N GLN A 23 23.53 8.62 -8.12
CA GLN A 23 23.40 9.73 -7.19
C GLN A 23 23.15 11.07 -7.90
N SER A 24 23.81 11.29 -9.06
CA SER A 24 23.63 12.53 -9.83
C SER A 24 22.22 12.73 -10.39
N PHE A 25 21.43 11.66 -10.50
CA PHE A 25 20.03 11.72 -10.95
C PHE A 25 19.02 11.65 -9.81
N ASP A 26 19.49 11.52 -8.58
CA ASP A 26 18.65 11.37 -7.38
C ASP A 26 17.61 10.23 -7.49
N ASN A 27 17.94 9.19 -8.29
CA ASN A 27 17.09 8.03 -8.57
C ASN A 27 17.66 6.74 -7.98
N TYR A 28 18.46 6.84 -6.92
CA TYR A 28 19.17 5.70 -6.33
C TYR A 28 18.58 5.23 -5.01
N ILE A 29 18.82 3.95 -4.72
CA ILE A 29 18.62 3.36 -3.40
C ILE A 29 20.01 3.23 -2.77
N SER A 30 20.24 3.94 -1.67
CA SER A 30 21.51 3.84 -0.95
C SER A 30 21.53 2.61 -0.06
N ILE A 31 22.64 1.87 -0.07
CA ILE A 31 22.88 0.76 0.87
C ILE A 31 23.05 1.24 2.32
N THR A 32 23.21 2.54 2.53
CA THR A 32 23.33 3.18 3.86
C THR A 32 22.02 3.85 4.30
N ASP A 33 20.96 3.79 3.48
CA ASP A 33 19.64 4.26 3.88
C ASP A 33 19.05 3.35 4.97
N THR A 34 18.12 3.88 5.76
CA THR A 34 17.40 3.05 6.73
C THR A 34 16.56 1.97 6.06
N PRO A 35 16.28 0.84 6.72
CA PRO A 35 15.43 -0.23 6.19
C PRO A 35 14.10 0.26 5.64
N GLU A 36 13.45 1.21 6.33
CA GLU A 36 12.17 1.81 5.92
C GLU A 36 12.31 2.61 4.64
N ASN A 37 13.40 3.38 4.50
CA ASN A 37 13.67 4.18 3.30
C ASN A 37 13.96 3.30 2.10
N ILE A 38 14.78 2.25 2.27
CA ILE A 38 15.06 1.27 1.22
C ILE A 38 13.76 0.60 0.77
N TYR A 39 12.98 0.08 1.72
CA TYR A 39 11.70 -0.56 1.44
C TYR A 39 10.74 0.39 0.69
N GLY A 40 10.60 1.62 1.18
CA GLY A 40 9.76 2.64 0.56
C GLY A 40 10.17 2.99 -0.87
N LYS A 41 11.49 3.12 -1.13
CA LYS A 41 12.03 3.36 -2.47
C LYS A 41 11.77 2.17 -3.41
N VAL A 42 11.95 0.93 -2.95
CA VAL A 42 11.60 -0.28 -3.72
C VAL A 42 10.12 -0.32 -4.05
N MET A 43 9.24 0.02 -3.10
CA MET A 43 7.80 0.08 -3.34
C MET A 43 7.40 1.17 -4.34
N SER A 44 8.23 2.19 -4.56
CA SER A 44 7.96 3.29 -5.50
C SER A 44 8.38 3.04 -6.95
N ILE A 45 9.21 2.00 -7.23
CA ILE A 45 9.64 1.71 -8.60
C ILE A 45 8.44 1.31 -9.48
N PRO A 46 8.48 1.57 -10.82
CA PRO A 46 7.50 1.03 -11.76
C PRO A 46 7.46 -0.50 -11.74
N ASP A 47 6.28 -1.09 -12.02
CA ASP A 47 6.10 -2.55 -11.98
C ASP A 47 6.95 -3.28 -13.03
N GLU A 48 7.20 -2.63 -14.16
CA GLU A 48 8.04 -3.18 -15.24
C GLU A 48 9.50 -3.35 -14.80
N VAL A 49 9.99 -2.44 -13.97
CA VAL A 49 11.38 -2.40 -13.51
C VAL A 49 11.66 -3.41 -12.40
N MET A 50 10.64 -3.82 -11.63
CA MET A 50 10.85 -4.74 -10.50
C MET A 50 11.49 -6.07 -10.91
N TRP A 51 11.29 -6.54 -12.15
CA TRP A 51 11.86 -7.80 -12.63
C TRP A 51 13.37 -7.75 -12.78
N GLU A 52 13.87 -6.60 -13.21
CA GLU A 52 15.31 -6.35 -13.27
C GLU A 52 15.93 -6.33 -11.86
N TYR A 53 15.24 -5.72 -10.92
CA TYR A 53 15.65 -5.71 -9.51
C TYR A 53 15.65 -7.11 -8.89
N PHE A 54 14.64 -7.93 -9.15
CA PHE A 54 14.67 -9.33 -8.73
C PHE A 54 15.89 -10.06 -9.28
N THR A 55 16.16 -9.92 -10.58
CA THR A 55 17.26 -10.61 -11.24
C THR A 55 18.65 -10.17 -10.76
N MET A 56 18.79 -8.88 -10.42
CA MET A 56 20.11 -8.30 -10.12
C MET A 56 20.41 -8.15 -8.63
N LEU A 57 19.38 -8.10 -7.79
CA LEU A 57 19.50 -7.74 -6.36
C LEU A 57 18.97 -8.81 -5.40
N THR A 58 18.58 -9.97 -5.89
CA THR A 58 18.14 -11.09 -5.04
C THR A 58 18.77 -12.41 -5.46
N ASP A 59 18.81 -13.37 -4.57
CA ASP A 59 19.31 -14.72 -4.82
C ASP A 59 18.26 -15.66 -5.43
N LEU A 60 17.07 -15.13 -5.82
CA LEU A 60 16.05 -15.94 -6.47
C LEU A 60 16.51 -16.41 -7.86
N ASP A 61 16.20 -17.66 -8.18
CA ASP A 61 16.52 -18.17 -9.51
C ASP A 61 15.57 -17.60 -10.60
N LEU A 62 16.00 -17.69 -11.85
CA LEU A 62 15.23 -17.16 -12.97
C LEU A 62 13.89 -17.88 -13.18
N LEU A 63 13.75 -19.13 -12.72
CA LEU A 63 12.50 -19.89 -12.81
C LEU A 63 11.49 -19.37 -11.80
N GLU A 64 11.91 -19.11 -10.57
CA GLU A 64 11.04 -18.49 -9.54
C GLU A 64 10.55 -17.10 -9.98
N ILE A 65 11.45 -16.27 -10.53
CA ILE A 65 11.09 -14.95 -11.05
C ILE A 65 10.08 -15.09 -12.21
N ALA A 66 10.28 -16.07 -13.09
CA ALA A 66 9.36 -16.34 -14.20
C ALA A 66 7.97 -16.81 -13.71
N GLU A 67 7.90 -17.59 -12.63
CA GLU A 67 6.64 -18.01 -12.00
C GLU A 67 5.86 -16.82 -11.42
N PHE A 68 6.51 -15.90 -10.73
CA PHE A 68 5.87 -14.67 -10.25
C PHE A 68 5.32 -13.84 -11.42
N LYS A 69 6.09 -13.70 -12.49
CA LYS A 69 5.66 -12.96 -13.68
C LYS A 69 4.45 -13.59 -14.33
N LYS A 70 4.45 -14.92 -14.43
CA LYS A 70 3.33 -15.70 -14.96
C LYS A 70 2.09 -15.58 -14.08
N SER A 71 2.24 -15.62 -12.76
CA SER A 71 1.13 -15.48 -11.79
C SER A 71 0.41 -14.13 -11.96
N ILE A 72 1.15 -13.06 -12.14
CA ILE A 72 0.58 -11.73 -12.38
C ILE A 72 -0.15 -11.69 -13.74
N GLN A 73 0.47 -12.21 -14.80
CA GLN A 73 -0.07 -12.13 -16.17
C GLN A 73 -1.29 -13.04 -16.38
N GLU A 74 -1.26 -14.27 -15.87
CA GLU A 74 -2.29 -15.27 -16.14
C GLU A 74 -3.37 -15.33 -15.06
N LYS A 75 -3.02 -15.12 -13.78
CA LYS A 75 -3.96 -15.21 -12.65
C LYS A 75 -4.46 -13.86 -12.16
N GLY A 76 -3.93 -12.75 -12.71
CA GLY A 76 -4.32 -11.41 -12.30
C GLY A 76 -3.87 -11.06 -10.87
N GLU A 77 -2.82 -11.69 -10.37
CA GLU A 77 -2.27 -11.34 -9.06
C GLU A 77 -1.78 -9.90 -9.04
N ASN A 78 -1.95 -9.24 -7.89
CA ASN A 78 -1.58 -7.84 -7.75
C ASN A 78 -0.05 -7.68 -7.70
N PRO A 79 0.58 -6.95 -8.65
CA PRO A 79 2.02 -6.67 -8.66
C PRO A 79 2.54 -6.08 -7.35
N PHE A 80 1.69 -5.38 -6.61
CA PHE A 80 2.00 -4.82 -5.31
C PHE A 80 2.50 -5.86 -4.30
N ASN A 81 1.90 -7.07 -4.28
CA ASN A 81 2.33 -8.14 -3.38
C ASN A 81 3.73 -8.68 -3.75
N THR A 82 4.00 -8.81 -5.05
CA THR A 82 5.32 -9.23 -5.55
C THR A 82 6.38 -8.16 -5.25
N LYS A 83 6.03 -6.88 -5.39
CA LYS A 83 6.92 -5.77 -5.03
C LYS A 83 7.22 -5.72 -3.52
N LYS A 84 6.24 -6.04 -2.66
CA LYS A 84 6.47 -6.20 -1.21
C LYS A 84 7.50 -7.29 -0.92
N LEU A 85 7.41 -8.43 -1.62
CA LEU A 85 8.40 -9.49 -1.49
C LEU A 85 9.79 -9.00 -1.90
N LEU A 86 9.90 -8.29 -3.03
CA LEU A 86 11.16 -7.69 -3.47
C LEU A 86 11.77 -6.76 -2.41
N GLY A 87 10.96 -5.87 -1.85
CA GLY A 87 11.39 -4.95 -0.78
C GLY A 87 11.91 -5.68 0.45
N LYS A 88 11.23 -6.77 0.84
CA LYS A 88 11.67 -7.63 1.97
C LYS A 88 13.00 -8.30 1.68
N LEU A 89 13.16 -8.89 0.50
CA LEU A 89 14.41 -9.59 0.13
C LEU A 89 15.59 -8.63 0.12
N ILE A 90 15.44 -7.44 -0.49
CA ILE A 90 16.52 -6.45 -0.54
C ILE A 90 16.88 -5.96 0.87
N VAL A 91 15.91 -5.65 1.72
CA VAL A 91 16.19 -5.19 3.09
C VAL A 91 16.77 -6.33 3.93
N SER A 92 16.28 -7.56 3.79
CA SER A 92 16.82 -8.73 4.50
C SER A 92 18.27 -9.00 4.17
N GLU A 93 18.67 -8.85 2.90
CA GLU A 93 20.05 -9.03 2.44
C GLU A 93 20.99 -7.96 3.00
N LEU A 94 20.54 -6.70 3.05
CA LEU A 94 21.36 -5.58 3.51
C LEU A 94 21.42 -5.47 5.04
N TYR A 95 20.41 -5.94 5.74
CA TYR A 95 20.26 -5.79 7.20
C TYR A 95 19.91 -7.11 7.87
N SER A 96 18.60 -7.40 8.02
CA SER A 96 18.09 -8.66 8.60
C SER A 96 16.61 -8.86 8.28
N ASP A 97 16.14 -10.12 8.45
CA ASP A 97 14.72 -10.46 8.31
C ASP A 97 13.81 -9.69 9.27
N ASN A 98 14.29 -9.39 10.47
CA ASN A 98 13.52 -8.65 11.47
C ASN A 98 13.32 -7.20 11.03
N GLU A 99 14.36 -6.56 10.52
CA GLU A 99 14.30 -5.19 9.99
C GLU A 99 13.47 -5.11 8.72
N ALA A 100 13.52 -6.13 7.86
CA ALA A 100 12.67 -6.23 6.68
C ALA A 100 11.17 -6.30 7.04
N ARG A 101 10.80 -7.08 8.06
CA ARG A 101 9.42 -7.14 8.57
C ARG A 101 8.98 -5.83 9.23
N SER A 102 9.88 -5.19 9.98
CA SER A 102 9.61 -3.89 10.59
C SER A 102 9.37 -2.82 9.52
N ALA A 103 10.22 -2.76 8.49
CA ALA A 103 10.08 -1.84 7.38
C ALA A 103 8.77 -2.05 6.59
N GLU A 104 8.38 -3.32 6.34
CA GLU A 104 7.09 -3.64 5.73
C GLU A 104 5.92 -3.12 6.57
N THR A 105 5.95 -3.36 7.89
CA THR A 105 4.90 -2.92 8.82
C THR A 105 4.82 -1.38 8.86
N SER A 106 5.96 -0.71 8.94
CA SER A 106 6.04 0.75 8.91
C SER A 106 5.47 1.33 7.62
N PHE A 107 5.82 0.73 6.47
CA PHE A 107 5.28 1.13 5.17
C PHE A 107 3.75 0.95 5.09
N GLN A 108 3.24 -0.17 5.60
CA GLN A 108 1.80 -0.42 5.66
C GLN A 108 1.10 0.63 6.52
N ASN A 109 1.63 0.92 7.71
CA ASN A 109 1.08 1.94 8.61
C ASN A 109 1.07 3.34 7.97
N ILE A 110 2.16 3.75 7.30
CA ILE A 110 2.22 5.02 6.58
C ILE A 110 1.20 5.05 5.43
N THR A 111 1.03 3.94 4.72
CA THR A 111 0.07 3.86 3.60
C THR A 111 -1.37 3.90 4.11
N ILE A 112 -1.67 3.21 5.22
CA ILE A 112 -2.96 3.27 5.89
C ILE A 112 -3.21 4.69 6.41
N ASN A 113 -2.24 5.31 7.11
CA ASN A 113 -2.38 6.66 7.65
C ASN A 113 -2.46 7.73 6.56
N LYS A 114 -1.82 7.56 5.40
CA LYS A 114 -2.00 8.48 4.26
C LYS A 114 -3.41 8.41 3.65
N ASN A 115 -4.07 7.28 3.78
CA ASN A 115 -5.48 7.11 3.37
C ASN A 115 -6.45 7.54 4.46
N THR A 116 -6.00 7.66 5.70
CA THR A 116 -6.76 8.13 6.86
C THR A 116 -6.22 9.50 7.23
N PRO A 117 -6.96 10.60 7.08
CA PRO A 117 -6.53 11.93 7.54
C PRO A 117 -6.16 11.90 9.01
N ASP A 118 -5.11 12.63 9.39
CA ASP A 118 -4.69 12.80 10.81
C ASP A 118 -5.81 13.41 11.69
N ASP A 119 -6.83 14.01 11.06
CA ASP A 119 -8.05 14.55 11.68
C ASP A 119 -9.27 13.66 11.33
N LEU A 120 -9.32 12.46 11.91
CA LEU A 120 -10.57 11.68 11.90
C LEU A 120 -11.62 12.41 12.72
N GLN A 121 -12.70 12.82 12.10
CA GLN A 121 -13.86 13.36 12.81
C GLN A 121 -14.47 12.23 13.65
N ILE A 122 -14.54 12.45 14.96
CA ILE A 122 -15.13 11.50 15.89
C ILE A 122 -16.57 11.95 16.18
N PHE A 123 -17.53 11.08 15.88
CA PHE A 123 -18.93 11.31 16.19
C PHE A 123 -19.39 10.32 17.25
N THR A 124 -20.18 10.81 18.19
CA THR A 124 -20.79 9.97 19.24
C THR A 124 -22.18 9.55 18.80
N ILE A 125 -22.49 8.27 18.94
CA ILE A 125 -23.82 7.73 18.60
C ILE A 125 -24.44 7.04 19.81
N ASP A 126 -25.78 7.06 19.88
CA ASP A 126 -26.51 6.27 20.85
C ASP A 126 -26.32 4.79 20.59
N LYS A 127 -25.96 4.03 21.61
CA LYS A 127 -25.70 2.59 21.48
C LYS A 127 -27.03 1.84 21.34
N THR A 128 -27.36 1.52 20.09
CA THR A 128 -28.47 0.63 19.72
C THR A 128 -27.93 -0.54 18.92
N ASP A 129 -28.47 -1.73 19.08
CA ASP A 129 -27.96 -2.96 18.44
C ASP A 129 -27.88 -2.86 16.90
N GLN A 130 -28.85 -2.16 16.29
CA GLN A 130 -28.88 -1.88 14.86
C GLN A 130 -29.00 -0.39 14.58
N VAL A 131 -28.28 0.04 13.57
CA VAL A 131 -28.09 1.42 13.20
C VAL A 131 -28.45 1.63 11.75
N HIS A 132 -29.31 2.61 11.46
CA HIS A 132 -29.64 3.03 10.10
C HIS A 132 -28.63 4.07 9.62
N LEU A 133 -27.64 3.64 8.78
CA LEU A 133 -26.54 4.45 8.31
C LEU A 133 -26.96 5.80 7.70
N PRO A 134 -27.96 5.89 6.79
CA PRO A 134 -28.37 7.18 6.24
C PRO A 134 -28.74 8.21 7.28
N LYS A 135 -29.44 7.79 8.35
CA LYS A 135 -29.84 8.68 9.43
C LYS A 135 -28.64 9.21 10.19
N ILE A 136 -27.71 8.34 10.60
CA ILE A 136 -26.49 8.73 11.33
C ILE A 136 -25.62 9.65 10.50
N LEU A 137 -25.40 9.34 9.21
CA LEU A 137 -24.60 10.17 8.33
C LEU A 137 -25.17 11.59 8.16
N THR A 138 -26.49 11.71 8.19
CA THR A 138 -27.18 13.01 8.06
C THR A 138 -27.20 13.77 9.38
N GLU A 139 -27.50 13.12 10.50
CA GLU A 139 -27.52 13.73 11.84
C GLU A 139 -26.15 14.28 12.26
N ASN A 140 -25.08 13.60 11.84
CA ASN A 140 -23.70 14.05 12.08
C ASN A 140 -23.17 15.01 11.00
N GLY A 141 -24.01 15.46 10.08
CA GLY A 141 -23.63 16.46 9.05
C GLY A 141 -22.67 15.94 7.97
N ILE A 142 -22.45 14.63 7.88
CA ILE A 142 -21.59 14.00 6.88
C ILE A 142 -22.24 14.06 5.50
N THR A 143 -23.57 13.95 5.45
CA THR A 143 -24.38 14.11 4.23
C THR A 143 -25.46 15.18 4.46
N LYS A 144 -25.92 15.80 3.36
CA LYS A 144 -26.95 16.84 3.41
C LYS A 144 -28.35 16.29 3.61
N SER A 145 -28.57 15.02 3.31
CA SER A 145 -29.87 14.37 3.43
C SER A 145 -29.76 12.84 3.47
N ASN A 146 -30.78 12.19 4.05
CA ASN A 146 -30.89 10.72 4.05
C ASN A 146 -30.91 10.12 2.62
N SER A 147 -31.48 10.83 1.66
CA SER A 147 -31.54 10.39 0.26
C SER A 147 -30.15 10.40 -0.39
N GLU A 148 -29.32 11.40 -0.09
CA GLU A 148 -27.95 11.47 -0.55
C GLU A 148 -27.12 10.34 0.09
N ALA A 149 -27.23 10.14 1.39
CA ALA A 149 -26.54 9.08 2.13
C ALA A 149 -26.88 7.70 1.55
N ARG A 150 -28.18 7.41 1.35
CA ARG A 150 -28.65 6.16 0.75
C ARG A 150 -28.00 5.91 -0.60
N ARG A 151 -28.05 6.88 -1.52
CA ARG A 151 -27.46 6.77 -2.86
C ARG A 151 -25.97 6.49 -2.81
N LEU A 152 -25.22 7.14 -1.91
CA LEU A 152 -23.78 6.93 -1.75
C LEU A 152 -23.45 5.55 -1.19
N ILE A 153 -24.24 5.04 -0.25
CA ILE A 153 -24.07 3.69 0.31
C ILE A 153 -24.36 2.64 -0.78
N GLU A 154 -25.51 2.71 -1.43
CA GLU A 154 -25.96 1.77 -2.47
C GLU A 154 -25.00 1.76 -3.69
N SER A 155 -24.36 2.89 -4.02
CA SER A 155 -23.32 2.97 -5.06
C SER A 155 -21.98 2.35 -4.67
N GLY A 156 -21.84 1.84 -3.42
CA GLY A 156 -20.58 1.28 -2.92
C GLY A 156 -19.52 2.33 -2.60
N SER A 157 -19.95 3.59 -2.38
CA SER A 157 -19.06 4.68 -1.96
C SER A 157 -18.81 4.71 -0.45
N PHE A 158 -19.52 3.89 0.32
CA PHE A 158 -19.30 3.72 1.76
C PHE A 158 -18.43 2.49 2.03
N LYS A 159 -17.46 2.66 2.95
CA LYS A 159 -16.53 1.59 3.32
C LYS A 159 -16.35 1.54 4.84
N ILE A 160 -16.12 0.35 5.35
CA ILE A 160 -15.77 0.05 6.74
C ILE A 160 -14.38 -0.62 6.70
N ASN A 161 -13.34 -0.01 7.28
CA ASN A 161 -11.96 -0.51 7.23
C ASN A 161 -11.52 -0.89 5.79
N ASP A 162 -11.78 0.01 4.81
CA ASP A 162 -11.50 -0.16 3.38
C ASP A 162 -12.36 -1.20 2.63
N GLU A 163 -13.21 -1.97 3.30
CA GLU A 163 -14.15 -2.88 2.66
C GLU A 163 -15.45 -2.16 2.29
N LYS A 164 -15.91 -2.36 1.06
CA LYS A 164 -17.17 -1.78 0.58
C LYS A 164 -18.36 -2.35 1.35
N TYR A 165 -19.24 -1.45 1.80
CA TYR A 165 -20.48 -1.80 2.46
C TYR A 165 -21.65 -1.10 1.78
N THR A 166 -22.71 -1.85 1.43
CA THR A 166 -23.83 -1.36 0.60
C THR A 166 -25.20 -1.48 1.28
N GLU A 167 -25.25 -2.10 2.46
CA GLU A 167 -26.48 -2.22 3.22
C GLU A 167 -26.78 -0.92 3.99
N LEU A 168 -28.06 -0.60 4.16
CA LEU A 168 -28.47 0.63 4.83
C LEU A 168 -28.51 0.50 6.35
N ASP A 169 -28.68 -0.72 6.83
CA ASP A 169 -28.71 -1.05 8.25
C ASP A 169 -27.49 -1.88 8.61
N VAL A 170 -26.87 -1.55 9.74
CA VAL A 170 -25.64 -2.20 10.20
C VAL A 170 -25.70 -2.46 11.69
N ASN A 171 -25.11 -3.59 12.12
CA ASN A 171 -24.89 -3.82 13.54
C ASN A 171 -23.82 -2.87 14.05
N ILE A 172 -24.05 -2.25 15.20
CA ILE A 172 -23.15 -1.25 15.77
C ILE A 172 -21.72 -1.76 15.96
N ASP A 173 -21.52 -3.02 16.33
CA ASP A 173 -20.20 -3.63 16.55
C ASP A 173 -19.35 -3.66 15.27
N LYS A 174 -19.98 -3.59 14.10
CA LYS A 174 -19.29 -3.56 12.82
C LYS A 174 -18.69 -2.19 12.49
N ILE A 175 -19.19 -1.12 13.11
CA ILE A 175 -18.81 0.27 12.78
C ILE A 175 -18.16 1.02 13.94
N LEU A 176 -18.42 0.59 15.18
CA LEU A 176 -17.90 1.26 16.38
C LEU A 176 -16.36 1.14 16.43
N ASN A 177 -15.68 2.24 16.70
CA ASN A 177 -14.23 2.35 16.78
C ASN A 177 -13.51 1.87 15.48
N LYS A 178 -14.19 1.90 14.35
CA LYS A 178 -13.59 1.56 13.04
C LYS A 178 -13.47 2.78 12.16
N THR A 179 -12.52 2.71 11.22
CA THR A 179 -12.39 3.76 10.20
C THR A 179 -13.49 3.59 9.17
N LEU A 180 -14.33 4.62 9.08
CA LEU A 180 -15.42 4.72 8.13
C LEU A 180 -15.04 5.72 7.04
N GLN A 181 -15.33 5.39 5.78
CA GLN A 181 -15.07 6.25 4.64
C GLN A 181 -16.35 6.44 3.83
N LEU A 182 -16.67 7.68 3.49
CA LEU A 182 -17.72 8.03 2.54
C LEU A 182 -17.14 8.81 1.35
N GLY A 183 -17.22 8.20 0.16
CA GLY A 183 -16.57 8.75 -1.04
C GLY A 183 -15.05 8.68 -0.97
N LYS A 184 -14.36 9.63 -1.63
CA LYS A 184 -12.89 9.61 -1.75
C LYS A 184 -12.16 10.36 -0.64
N ARG A 185 -12.84 11.26 0.09
CA ARG A 185 -12.16 12.25 0.96
C ARG A 185 -12.71 12.34 2.37
N THR A 186 -13.87 11.78 2.66
CA THR A 186 -14.52 11.89 3.97
C THR A 186 -14.24 10.65 4.80
N PHE A 187 -13.45 10.81 5.85
CA PHE A 187 -13.10 9.76 6.80
C PHE A 187 -13.56 10.16 8.19
N PHE A 188 -14.11 9.21 8.96
CA PHE A 188 -14.60 9.45 10.31
C PHE A 188 -14.65 8.15 11.12
N THR A 189 -14.86 8.25 12.41
CA THR A 189 -15.13 7.13 13.31
C THR A 189 -16.34 7.43 14.18
N LEU A 190 -17.03 6.37 14.61
CA LEU A 190 -18.17 6.43 15.52
C LEU A 190 -17.76 5.79 16.85
N ASN A 191 -18.02 6.50 17.98
CA ASN A 191 -17.72 6.07 19.34
C ASN A 191 -18.99 5.98 20.18
#